data_cf2fad737d5ff9f345fa52ca9ad31288
#
_entry.id   cf2fad737d5ff9f345fa52ca9ad31288
#
_cell.length_a   1.000
_cell.length_b   1.000
_cell.length_c   1.000
_cell.angle_alpha   90.00
_cell.angle_beta   90.00
_cell.angle_gamma   90.00
#
_symmetry.space_group_name_H-M   'P 1'
#
loop_
_entity.id
_entity.type
_entity.pdbx_description
1 polymer ?
#
loop_
_entity_poly.entity_id
_entity_poly.type
_entity_poly.pdbx_seq_one_letter_code
_entity_poly.pdbx_strand_id
1 'polypeptide(L)'
;MPPVTGDWLYKYRMLTEKVKNLNIDEKKFEQLFTPEVHSVADVLRKYGFDARVVGGAVRDFIRGQDPRDIDFATDADPSELIYMFNMEDIPHDDKGIGHGTVKAVFGGGKVDVTSIAYKLELKDGKIRAVTGQDWEQDAQDRDLTINSMSIDKDGVLYDYTGGLDDLRNQRVVMLPHTHDKITEDPHLIMRWFKALGYFDNPRWPKQDFEIIKRHMPLLAKIKGLEKTDRELSSIMRGKNGQKIIRMMCSAGADKYL
;
A
#
# COMPACT_ATOMS: atom_id res chain seq x y z
N MET A 1 -24.92 -24.63 -2.09
CA MET A 1 -24.05 -23.81 -1.22
C MET A 1 -23.66 -24.65 -0.02
N PRO A 2 -22.38 -24.85 0.29
CA PRO A 2 -22.01 -25.51 1.53
C PRO A 2 -22.42 -24.62 2.72
N PRO A 3 -22.76 -25.19 3.88
CA PRO A 3 -23.15 -24.42 5.06
C PRO A 3 -21.94 -23.58 5.51
N VAL A 4 -22.16 -22.27 5.66
CA VAL A 4 -21.17 -21.34 6.22
C VAL A 4 -20.99 -21.72 7.68
N THR A 5 -19.90 -22.39 8.01
CA THR A 5 -19.57 -22.77 9.39
C THR A 5 -19.23 -21.50 10.19
N GLY A 6 -19.57 -21.50 11.50
CA GLY A 6 -19.38 -20.33 12.37
C GLY A 6 -17.94 -19.76 12.42
N ASP A 7 -16.95 -20.56 12.06
CA ASP A 7 -15.53 -20.22 12.01
C ASP A 7 -15.21 -19.19 10.91
N TRP A 8 -15.91 -19.27 9.76
CA TRP A 8 -15.74 -18.31 8.67
C TRP A 8 -16.30 -16.93 9.02
N LEU A 9 -17.47 -16.86 9.67
CA LEU A 9 -18.06 -15.61 10.15
C LEU A 9 -17.21 -14.95 11.23
N TYR A 10 -16.57 -15.73 12.10
CA TYR A 10 -15.64 -15.22 13.10
C TYR A 10 -14.37 -14.67 12.41
N LYS A 11 -13.78 -15.42 11.49
CA LYS A 11 -12.62 -14.99 10.70
C LYS A 11 -12.93 -13.72 9.88
N TYR A 12 -14.10 -13.65 9.25
CA TYR A 12 -14.54 -12.46 8.52
C TYR A 12 -14.69 -11.22 9.44
N ARG A 13 -15.26 -11.38 10.63
CA ARG A 13 -15.35 -10.30 11.62
C ARG A 13 -14.01 -9.81 12.14
N MET A 14 -13.01 -10.69 12.20
CA MET A 14 -11.65 -10.34 12.61
C MET A 14 -10.86 -9.61 11.52
N LEU A 15 -11.27 -9.78 10.25
CA LEU A 15 -10.58 -9.21 9.08
C LEU A 15 -11.17 -7.85 8.66
N THR A 16 -12.36 -7.47 9.17
CA THR A 16 -13.02 -6.24 8.76
C THR A 16 -13.45 -5.39 9.95
N GLU A 17 -13.18 -4.10 9.89
CA GLU A 17 -13.63 -3.12 10.87
C GLU A 17 -14.22 -1.90 10.13
N LYS A 18 -15.33 -1.35 10.59
CA LYS A 18 -15.89 -0.14 9.97
C LYS A 18 -15.22 1.11 10.49
N VAL A 19 -15.09 2.13 9.64
CA VAL A 19 -14.52 3.45 10.00
C VAL A 19 -15.15 4.02 11.29
N LYS A 20 -16.46 3.84 11.48
CA LYS A 20 -17.15 4.26 12.71
C LYS A 20 -16.60 3.60 13.98
N ASN A 21 -16.14 2.35 13.89
CA ASN A 21 -15.53 1.64 15.01
C ASN A 21 -14.10 2.13 15.31
N LEU A 22 -13.49 2.82 14.35
CA LEU A 22 -12.15 3.40 14.47
C LEU A 22 -12.17 4.80 15.11
N ASN A 23 -13.34 5.36 15.42
CA ASN A 23 -13.52 6.77 15.87
C ASN A 23 -12.88 7.80 14.94
N ILE A 24 -12.94 7.55 13.63
CA ILE A 24 -12.38 8.46 12.62
C ILE A 24 -13.45 9.43 12.12
N ASP A 25 -13.07 10.69 11.99
CA ASP A 25 -13.93 11.76 11.48
C ASP A 25 -14.42 11.45 10.06
N GLU A 26 -15.74 11.46 9.84
CA GLU A 26 -16.35 11.23 8.52
C GLU A 26 -15.87 12.23 7.46
N LYS A 27 -15.55 13.48 7.84
CA LYS A 27 -14.97 14.47 6.91
C LYS A 27 -13.61 14.06 6.36
N LYS A 28 -12.81 13.33 7.14
CA LYS A 28 -11.54 12.78 6.66
C LYS A 28 -11.73 11.61 5.71
N PHE A 29 -12.83 10.88 5.86
CA PHE A 29 -13.18 9.83 4.92
C PHE A 29 -13.51 10.38 3.53
N GLU A 30 -14.18 11.54 3.45
CA GLU A 30 -14.46 12.24 2.19
C GLU A 30 -13.17 12.69 1.47
N GLN A 31 -12.08 12.94 2.20
CA GLN A 31 -10.78 13.24 1.58
C GLN A 31 -10.13 12.01 0.94
N LEU A 32 -10.44 10.82 1.46
CA LEU A 32 -9.98 9.57 0.90
C LEU A 32 -10.80 9.16 -0.32
N PHE A 33 -12.10 9.41 -0.26
CA PHE A 33 -13.06 9.13 -1.33
C PHE A 33 -13.58 10.42 -1.93
N THR A 34 -12.77 11.05 -2.81
CA THR A 34 -13.22 12.22 -3.58
C THR A 34 -14.40 11.87 -4.49
N PRO A 35 -15.17 12.85 -5.01
CA PRO A 35 -16.25 12.56 -5.93
C PRO A 35 -15.84 11.72 -7.14
N GLU A 36 -14.61 11.92 -7.64
CA GLU A 36 -14.06 11.15 -8.76
C GLU A 36 -13.78 9.70 -8.37
N VAL A 37 -13.20 9.47 -7.18
CA VAL A 37 -12.96 8.12 -6.64
C VAL A 37 -14.28 7.40 -6.39
N HIS A 38 -15.28 8.10 -5.85
CA HIS A 38 -16.65 7.55 -5.70
C HIS A 38 -17.24 7.14 -7.05
N SER A 39 -17.14 8.00 -8.08
CA SER A 39 -17.65 7.71 -9.41
C SER A 39 -17.03 6.45 -10.01
N VAL A 40 -15.70 6.30 -9.88
CA VAL A 40 -15.00 5.09 -10.34
C VAL A 40 -15.46 3.87 -9.55
N ALA A 41 -15.55 3.97 -8.22
CA ALA A 41 -16.00 2.86 -7.36
C ALA A 41 -17.43 2.42 -7.68
N ASP A 42 -18.33 3.36 -8.01
CA ASP A 42 -19.71 3.06 -8.40
C ASP A 42 -19.78 2.33 -9.74
N VAL A 43 -18.96 2.73 -10.71
CA VAL A 43 -18.85 2.05 -11.99
C VAL A 43 -18.35 0.62 -11.80
N LEU A 44 -17.25 0.42 -11.09
CA LEU A 44 -16.71 -0.90 -10.84
C LEU A 44 -17.72 -1.81 -10.15
N ARG A 45 -18.40 -1.31 -9.12
CA ARG A 45 -19.46 -2.05 -8.42
C ARG A 45 -20.64 -2.40 -9.32
N LYS A 46 -21.05 -1.52 -10.24
CA LYS A 46 -22.12 -1.77 -11.22
C LYS A 46 -21.81 -2.99 -12.08
N TYR A 47 -20.56 -3.22 -12.40
CA TYR A 47 -20.09 -4.37 -13.19
C TYR A 47 -19.66 -5.58 -12.35
N GLY A 48 -19.84 -5.51 -11.02
CA GLY A 48 -19.61 -6.64 -10.11
C GLY A 48 -18.17 -6.75 -9.57
N PHE A 49 -17.36 -5.71 -9.76
CA PHE A 49 -15.99 -5.65 -9.23
C PHE A 49 -15.91 -4.89 -7.91
N ASP A 50 -14.97 -5.27 -7.07
CA ASP A 50 -14.63 -4.57 -5.83
C ASP A 50 -13.56 -3.49 -6.11
N ALA A 51 -13.61 -2.43 -5.33
CA ALA A 51 -12.69 -1.31 -5.47
C ALA A 51 -12.39 -0.67 -4.11
N ARG A 52 -11.11 -0.46 -3.83
CA ARG A 52 -10.64 -0.01 -2.51
C ARG A 52 -9.50 0.99 -2.62
N VAL A 53 -9.46 1.93 -1.69
CA VAL A 53 -8.24 2.68 -1.39
C VAL A 53 -7.28 1.75 -0.64
N VAL A 54 -6.00 1.78 -0.96
CA VAL A 54 -5.01 0.84 -0.44
C VAL A 54 -3.75 1.55 0.08
N GLY A 55 -2.98 0.87 0.89
CA GLY A 55 -1.61 1.27 1.17
C GLY A 55 -1.43 2.43 2.14
N GLY A 56 -0.50 3.32 1.79
CA GLY A 56 -0.10 4.45 2.62
C GLY A 56 -1.22 5.42 2.95
N ALA A 57 -2.16 5.63 2.02
CA ALA A 57 -3.31 6.50 2.22
C ALA A 57 -4.21 6.00 3.36
N VAL A 58 -4.47 4.68 3.40
CA VAL A 58 -5.26 4.05 4.48
C VAL A 58 -4.55 4.17 5.83
N ARG A 59 -3.26 3.90 5.88
CA ARG A 59 -2.44 4.08 7.09
C ARG A 59 -2.52 5.51 7.62
N ASP A 60 -2.32 6.51 6.76
CA ASP A 60 -2.28 7.91 7.16
C ASP A 60 -3.67 8.39 7.58
N PHE A 61 -4.72 7.95 6.89
CA PHE A 61 -6.10 8.18 7.29
C PHE A 61 -6.40 7.65 8.70
N ILE A 62 -6.04 6.39 9.01
CA ILE A 62 -6.26 5.80 10.34
C ILE A 62 -5.46 6.55 11.43
N ARG A 63 -4.28 7.08 11.10
CA ARG A 63 -3.47 7.92 11.99
C ARG A 63 -4.03 9.34 12.16
N GLY A 64 -5.12 9.67 11.49
CA GLY A 64 -5.69 11.01 11.50
C GLY A 64 -4.84 12.05 10.73
N GLN A 65 -3.96 11.61 9.83
CA GLN A 65 -3.18 12.45 8.93
C GLN A 65 -3.92 12.57 7.59
N ASP A 66 -3.70 13.70 6.90
CA ASP A 66 -4.27 13.88 5.56
C ASP A 66 -3.52 12.97 4.57
N PRO A 67 -4.24 12.07 3.83
CA PRO A 67 -3.63 11.24 2.82
C PRO A 67 -3.11 12.11 1.67
N ARG A 68 -1.89 11.85 1.20
CA ARG A 68 -1.27 12.65 0.14
C ARG A 68 -1.39 12.02 -1.23
N ASP A 69 -1.09 10.74 -1.31
CA ASP A 69 -1.13 9.95 -2.53
C ASP A 69 -2.18 8.85 -2.32
N ILE A 70 -3.30 8.92 -3.04
CA ILE A 70 -4.39 7.96 -2.91
C ILE A 70 -4.22 6.92 -4.00
N ASP A 71 -3.75 5.73 -3.60
CA ASP A 71 -3.72 4.55 -4.46
C ASP A 71 -5.08 3.86 -4.41
N PHE A 72 -5.71 3.71 -5.58
CA PHE A 72 -7.00 3.05 -5.73
C PHE A 72 -6.82 1.75 -6.50
N ALA A 73 -7.33 0.66 -5.97
CA ALA A 73 -7.15 -0.67 -6.54
C ALA A 73 -8.49 -1.38 -6.78
N THR A 74 -8.49 -2.34 -7.70
CA THR A 74 -9.65 -3.16 -8.04
C THR A 74 -9.24 -4.58 -8.42
N ASP A 75 -10.15 -5.53 -8.27
CA ASP A 75 -10.02 -6.91 -8.75
C ASP A 75 -10.38 -7.10 -10.23
N ALA A 76 -10.87 -6.04 -10.91
CA ALA A 76 -11.00 -6.04 -12.37
C ALA A 76 -9.62 -6.06 -13.06
N ASP A 77 -9.47 -6.78 -14.15
CA ASP A 77 -8.27 -6.69 -14.97
C ASP A 77 -8.23 -5.38 -15.80
N PRO A 78 -7.07 -4.97 -16.36
CA PRO A 78 -6.96 -3.73 -17.09
C PRO A 78 -7.84 -3.66 -18.36
N SER A 79 -8.15 -4.78 -19.00
CA SER A 79 -9.02 -4.82 -20.18
C SER A 79 -10.50 -4.64 -19.78
N GLU A 80 -10.89 -5.19 -18.65
CA GLU A 80 -12.20 -4.95 -18.05
C GLU A 80 -12.37 -3.49 -17.63
N LEU A 81 -11.34 -2.87 -17.06
CA LEU A 81 -11.33 -1.43 -16.73
C LEU A 81 -11.58 -0.56 -17.97
N ILE A 82 -10.83 -0.80 -19.04
CA ILE A 82 -10.98 -0.09 -20.31
C ILE A 82 -12.38 -0.28 -20.88
N TYR A 83 -12.89 -1.53 -20.86
CA TYR A 83 -14.24 -1.84 -21.32
C TYR A 83 -15.29 -1.04 -20.55
N MET A 84 -15.24 -1.07 -19.21
CA MET A 84 -16.20 -0.38 -18.35
C MET A 84 -16.15 1.14 -18.56
N PHE A 85 -14.95 1.73 -18.62
CA PHE A 85 -14.79 3.17 -18.82
C PHE A 85 -15.33 3.62 -20.20
N ASN A 86 -15.15 2.81 -21.25
CA ASN A 86 -15.75 3.07 -22.55
C ASN A 86 -17.29 2.98 -22.49
N MET A 87 -17.85 1.99 -21.80
CA MET A 87 -19.30 1.80 -21.67
C MET A 87 -20.00 2.92 -20.89
N GLU A 88 -19.28 3.56 -19.95
CA GLU A 88 -19.77 4.64 -19.11
C GLU A 88 -19.30 6.03 -19.55
N ASP A 89 -18.75 6.14 -20.78
CA ASP A 89 -18.24 7.38 -21.36
C ASP A 89 -17.22 8.11 -20.44
N ILE A 90 -16.41 7.33 -19.67
CA ILE A 90 -15.35 7.88 -18.83
C ILE A 90 -14.07 8.00 -19.66
N PRO A 91 -13.58 9.23 -19.91
CA PRO A 91 -12.28 9.43 -20.55
C PRO A 91 -11.17 8.77 -19.73
N HIS A 92 -10.26 8.08 -20.39
CA HIS A 92 -9.18 7.38 -19.68
C HIS A 92 -7.86 7.39 -20.47
N ASP A 93 -6.75 7.10 -19.77
CA ASP A 93 -5.40 6.94 -20.35
C ASP A 93 -4.89 5.55 -19.93
N ASP A 94 -4.53 4.74 -20.91
CA ASP A 94 -4.08 3.36 -20.75
C ASP A 94 -2.55 3.18 -20.82
N LYS A 95 -1.77 4.29 -20.85
CA LYS A 95 -0.30 4.23 -20.90
C LYS A 95 0.32 3.43 -19.75
N GLY A 96 -0.39 3.32 -18.63
CA GLY A 96 0.01 2.52 -17.47
C GLY A 96 -0.37 1.04 -17.54
N ILE A 97 -1.02 0.57 -18.61
CA ILE A 97 -1.58 -0.78 -18.71
C ILE A 97 -0.52 -1.87 -18.50
N GLY A 98 0.71 -1.64 -18.96
CA GLY A 98 1.83 -2.56 -18.73
C GLY A 98 2.13 -2.80 -17.26
N HIS A 99 1.71 -1.91 -16.37
CA HIS A 99 1.82 -2.02 -14.91
C HIS A 99 0.48 -2.31 -14.23
N GLY A 100 -0.54 -2.68 -15.00
CA GLY A 100 -1.87 -2.96 -14.47
C GLY A 100 -2.69 -1.71 -14.12
N THR A 101 -2.25 -0.51 -14.49
CA THR A 101 -2.91 0.75 -14.12
C THR A 101 -3.61 1.39 -15.32
N VAL A 102 -4.87 1.75 -15.15
CA VAL A 102 -5.66 2.57 -16.08
C VAL A 102 -6.06 3.85 -15.36
N LYS A 103 -5.89 4.99 -16.02
CA LYS A 103 -6.14 6.29 -15.42
C LYS A 103 -7.47 6.85 -15.90
N ALA A 104 -8.47 6.93 -15.01
CA ALA A 104 -9.72 7.62 -15.28
C ALA A 104 -9.51 9.14 -15.23
N VAL A 105 -10.08 9.88 -16.20
CA VAL A 105 -9.89 11.34 -16.34
C VAL A 105 -11.22 12.05 -16.15
N PHE A 106 -11.27 13.00 -15.22
CA PHE A 106 -12.42 13.83 -14.91
C PHE A 106 -12.09 15.31 -15.08
N GLY A 107 -13.10 16.16 -15.18
CA GLY A 107 -12.90 17.62 -15.28
C GLY A 107 -12.17 18.24 -14.11
N GLY A 108 -12.22 17.61 -12.93
CA GLY A 108 -11.56 18.05 -11.69
C GLY A 108 -10.24 17.34 -11.37
N GLY A 109 -9.91 16.25 -12.09
CA GLY A 109 -8.70 15.47 -11.74
C GLY A 109 -8.62 14.13 -12.46
N LYS A 110 -7.70 13.30 -11.97
CA LYS A 110 -7.45 11.95 -12.47
C LYS A 110 -7.42 10.97 -11.32
N VAL A 111 -7.92 9.75 -11.58
CA VAL A 111 -7.87 8.64 -10.63
C VAL A 111 -7.08 7.51 -11.27
N ASP A 112 -5.97 7.14 -10.65
CA ASP A 112 -5.17 5.99 -11.07
C ASP A 112 -5.79 4.74 -10.45
N VAL A 113 -6.29 3.84 -11.30
CA VAL A 113 -6.93 2.58 -10.90
C VAL A 113 -6.00 1.43 -11.23
N THR A 114 -5.48 0.78 -10.22
CA THR A 114 -4.55 -0.33 -10.38
C THR A 114 -5.25 -1.67 -10.17
N SER A 115 -5.13 -2.55 -11.14
CA SER A 115 -5.62 -3.93 -11.03
C SER A 115 -4.74 -4.72 -10.08
N ILE A 116 -5.33 -5.37 -9.07
CA ILE A 116 -4.64 -6.39 -8.28
C ILE A 116 -4.66 -7.75 -8.98
N ALA A 117 -5.63 -7.98 -9.87
CA ALA A 117 -5.73 -9.21 -10.64
C ALA A 117 -4.64 -9.34 -11.72
N TYR A 118 -3.87 -8.27 -11.98
CA TYR A 118 -2.82 -8.25 -12.99
C TYR A 118 -1.56 -7.59 -12.43
N LYS A 119 -0.44 -8.31 -12.48
CA LYS A 119 0.86 -7.82 -12.01
C LYS A 119 1.98 -8.28 -12.94
N LEU A 120 2.95 -7.42 -13.19
CA LEU A 120 4.19 -7.82 -13.83
C LEU A 120 5.24 -8.14 -12.75
N GLU A 121 5.79 -9.33 -12.80
CA GLU A 121 6.89 -9.76 -11.93
C GLU A 121 8.16 -9.99 -12.74
N LEU A 122 9.28 -9.51 -12.22
CA LEU A 122 10.60 -9.87 -12.73
C LEU A 122 11.04 -11.16 -12.01
N LYS A 123 11.05 -12.28 -12.76
CA LYS A 123 11.52 -13.56 -12.24
C LYS A 123 12.57 -14.14 -13.18
N ASP A 124 13.72 -14.53 -12.63
CA ASP A 124 14.85 -15.08 -13.39
C ASP A 124 15.30 -14.17 -14.56
N GLY A 125 15.27 -12.83 -14.35
CA GLY A 125 15.62 -11.83 -15.36
C GLY A 125 14.58 -11.67 -16.47
N LYS A 126 13.38 -12.27 -16.35
CA LYS A 126 12.29 -12.16 -17.32
C LYS A 126 11.05 -11.55 -16.67
N ILE A 127 10.42 -10.63 -17.39
CA ILE A 127 9.13 -10.06 -17.01
C ILE A 127 8.04 -11.09 -17.34
N ARG A 128 7.22 -11.42 -16.36
CA ARG A 128 6.06 -12.31 -16.51
C ARG A 128 4.81 -11.62 -15.98
N ALA A 129 3.70 -11.78 -16.69
CA ALA A 129 2.40 -11.40 -16.17
C ALA A 129 1.91 -12.47 -15.17
N VAL A 130 1.54 -12.03 -13.98
CA VAL A 130 0.84 -12.83 -12.98
C VAL A 130 -0.61 -12.35 -12.98
N THR A 131 -1.55 -13.26 -13.09
CA THR A 131 -2.98 -12.97 -13.14
C THR A 131 -3.72 -13.73 -12.07
N GLY A 132 -4.90 -13.23 -11.65
CA GLY A 132 -5.78 -13.91 -10.72
C GLY A 132 -5.38 -13.79 -9.25
N GLN A 133 -4.64 -12.74 -8.88
CA GLN A 133 -4.43 -12.43 -7.47
C GLN A 133 -5.72 -11.93 -6.82
N ASP A 134 -5.94 -12.31 -5.57
CA ASP A 134 -7.01 -11.80 -4.73
C ASP A 134 -6.51 -10.72 -3.75
N TRP A 135 -7.43 -10.12 -3.03
CA TRP A 135 -7.13 -9.05 -2.07
C TRP A 135 -6.21 -9.48 -0.92
N GLU A 136 -6.30 -10.74 -0.48
CA GLU A 136 -5.42 -11.27 0.57
C GLU A 136 -3.99 -11.41 0.05
N GLN A 137 -3.83 -11.90 -1.18
CA GLN A 137 -2.52 -12.03 -1.82
C GLN A 137 -1.89 -10.65 -2.09
N ASP A 138 -2.66 -9.68 -2.60
CA ASP A 138 -2.15 -8.30 -2.77
C ASP A 138 -1.67 -7.72 -1.44
N ALA A 139 -2.43 -7.91 -0.36
CA ALA A 139 -2.04 -7.44 0.97
C ALA A 139 -0.75 -8.11 1.46
N GLN A 140 -0.57 -9.41 1.23
CA GLN A 140 0.63 -10.16 1.62
C GLN A 140 1.86 -9.80 0.78
N ASP A 141 1.67 -9.34 -0.45
CA ASP A 141 2.73 -8.92 -1.37
C ASP A 141 3.26 -7.50 -1.11
N ARG A 142 2.65 -6.75 -0.20
CA ARG A 142 3.10 -5.41 0.18
C ARG A 142 4.34 -5.46 1.08
N ASP A 143 4.93 -4.29 1.37
CA ASP A 143 6.19 -4.20 2.11
C ASP A 143 6.04 -4.34 3.63
N LEU A 144 5.04 -3.66 4.20
CA LEU A 144 4.83 -3.55 5.64
C LEU A 144 3.37 -3.85 5.98
N THR A 145 3.11 -4.49 7.13
CA THR A 145 1.75 -4.75 7.62
C THR A 145 0.90 -3.49 7.68
N ILE A 146 1.46 -2.37 8.13
CA ILE A 146 0.77 -1.07 8.22
C ILE A 146 0.44 -0.45 6.86
N ASN A 147 1.00 -0.95 5.76
CA ASN A 147 0.74 -0.51 4.39
C ASN A 147 -0.09 -1.53 3.59
N SER A 148 -0.51 -2.64 4.19
CA SER A 148 -1.23 -3.71 3.52
C SER A 148 -2.74 -3.65 3.68
N MET A 149 -3.24 -2.69 4.47
CA MET A 149 -4.66 -2.48 4.68
C MET A 149 -5.33 -1.82 3.46
N SER A 150 -6.60 -2.11 3.29
CA SER A 150 -7.46 -1.47 2.29
C SER A 150 -8.80 -1.05 2.89
N ILE A 151 -9.47 -0.06 2.28
CA ILE A 151 -10.76 0.45 2.72
C ILE A 151 -11.66 0.69 1.51
N ASP A 152 -12.92 0.25 1.59
CA ASP A 152 -13.89 0.46 0.53
C ASP A 152 -14.69 1.76 0.71
N LYS A 153 -15.50 2.10 -0.30
CA LYS A 153 -16.33 3.32 -0.28
C LYS A 153 -17.44 3.32 0.78
N ASP A 154 -17.77 2.17 1.37
CA ASP A 154 -18.74 2.04 2.46
C ASP A 154 -18.06 2.14 3.85
N GLY A 155 -16.76 2.41 3.87
CA GLY A 155 -15.95 2.57 5.07
C GLY A 155 -15.64 1.25 5.77
N VAL A 156 -15.66 0.14 5.05
CA VAL A 156 -15.20 -1.16 5.58
C VAL A 156 -13.69 -1.24 5.39
N LEU A 157 -12.97 -1.35 6.51
CA LEU A 157 -11.53 -1.61 6.53
C LEU A 157 -11.27 -3.11 6.45
N TYR A 158 -10.38 -3.49 5.55
CA TYR A 158 -9.91 -4.87 5.38
C TYR A 158 -8.45 -4.95 5.81
N ASP A 159 -8.17 -5.86 6.73
CA ASP A 159 -6.83 -6.10 7.29
C ASP A 159 -6.52 -7.60 7.32
N TYR A 160 -5.72 -8.05 6.35
CA TYR A 160 -5.36 -9.46 6.20
C TYR A 160 -4.06 -9.84 6.94
N THR A 161 -3.30 -8.85 7.43
CA THR A 161 -1.93 -9.04 7.93
C THR A 161 -1.74 -8.58 9.37
N GLY A 162 -2.76 -8.00 10.00
CA GLY A 162 -2.67 -7.43 11.34
C GLY A 162 -2.09 -6.01 11.37
N GLY A 163 -2.15 -5.29 10.25
CA GLY A 163 -1.62 -3.94 10.12
C GLY A 163 -2.26 -2.92 11.04
N LEU A 164 -3.55 -3.06 11.36
CA LEU A 164 -4.27 -2.18 12.28
C LEU A 164 -3.73 -2.30 13.72
N ASP A 165 -3.50 -3.53 14.18
CA ASP A 165 -2.92 -3.77 15.50
C ASP A 165 -1.48 -3.23 15.56
N ASP A 166 -0.67 -3.48 14.54
CA ASP A 166 0.68 -2.94 14.43
C ASP A 166 0.68 -1.41 14.44
N LEU A 167 -0.25 -0.78 13.73
CA LEU A 167 -0.39 0.68 13.70
C LEU A 167 -0.74 1.26 15.07
N ARG A 168 -1.72 0.65 15.78
CA ARG A 168 -2.12 1.02 17.14
C ARG A 168 -0.98 0.86 18.15
N ASN A 169 -0.15 -0.18 17.99
CA ASN A 169 0.99 -0.47 18.87
C ASN A 169 2.30 0.21 18.42
N GLN A 170 2.26 1.09 17.43
CA GLN A 170 3.42 1.77 16.86
C GLN A 170 4.52 0.79 16.39
N ARG A 171 4.10 -0.33 15.81
CA ARG A 171 5.00 -1.37 15.31
C ARG A 171 5.20 -1.24 13.81
N VAL A 172 6.44 -1.41 13.36
CA VAL A 172 6.82 -1.50 11.95
C VAL A 172 7.29 -2.93 11.69
N VAL A 173 6.47 -3.69 11.00
CA VAL A 173 6.69 -5.12 10.73
C VAL A 173 6.74 -5.33 9.23
N MET A 174 7.83 -5.95 8.76
CA MET A 174 7.97 -6.37 7.35
C MET A 174 7.14 -7.62 7.10
N LEU A 175 6.46 -7.65 5.96
CA LEU A 175 5.83 -8.87 5.47
C LEU A 175 6.91 -9.85 4.98
N PRO A 176 6.69 -11.17 5.08
CA PRO A 176 7.72 -12.16 4.74
C PRO A 176 8.28 -12.00 3.32
N HIS A 177 7.43 -11.68 2.37
CA HIS A 177 7.81 -11.40 0.99
C HIS A 177 8.81 -10.23 0.84
N THR A 178 8.75 -9.24 1.73
CA THR A 178 9.69 -8.10 1.74
C THR A 178 11.11 -8.55 2.03
N HIS A 179 11.29 -9.54 2.91
CA HIS A 179 12.62 -10.07 3.24
C HIS A 179 13.33 -10.59 1.99
N ASP A 180 12.61 -11.26 1.12
CA ASP A 180 13.18 -11.83 -0.11
C ASP A 180 13.42 -10.75 -1.17
N LYS A 181 12.54 -9.74 -1.24
CA LYS A 181 12.61 -8.66 -2.23
C LYS A 181 13.66 -7.59 -1.95
N ILE A 182 14.21 -7.47 -0.74
CA ILE A 182 15.24 -6.45 -0.41
C ILE A 182 16.44 -6.52 -1.36
N THR A 183 16.81 -7.72 -1.81
CA THR A 183 17.93 -7.90 -2.75
C THR A 183 17.65 -7.34 -4.14
N GLU A 184 16.39 -7.33 -4.55
CA GLU A 184 15.91 -6.84 -5.84
C GLU A 184 15.58 -5.33 -5.77
N ASP A 185 14.93 -4.87 -4.68
CA ASP A 185 14.65 -3.47 -4.42
C ASP A 185 15.23 -2.99 -3.06
N PRO A 186 16.47 -2.49 -3.04
CA PRO A 186 17.09 -1.95 -1.82
C PRO A 186 16.38 -0.71 -1.24
N HIS A 187 15.47 -0.05 -1.98
CA HIS A 187 14.66 1.03 -1.42
C HIS A 187 13.71 0.56 -0.31
N LEU A 188 13.43 -0.75 -0.21
CA LEU A 188 12.67 -1.32 0.90
C LEU A 188 13.33 -1.07 2.25
N ILE A 189 14.68 -1.00 2.30
CA ILE A 189 15.44 -0.60 3.49
C ILE A 189 15.08 0.84 3.89
N MET A 190 15.08 1.75 2.91
CA MET A 190 14.75 3.16 3.14
C MET A 190 13.29 3.32 3.61
N ARG A 191 12.37 2.58 2.98
CA ARG A 191 10.94 2.59 3.32
C ARG A 191 10.68 2.08 4.74
N TRP A 192 11.42 1.07 5.19
CA TRP A 192 11.34 0.59 6.57
C TRP A 192 11.77 1.66 7.58
N PHE A 193 12.91 2.32 7.37
CA PHE A 193 13.36 3.43 8.22
C PHE A 193 12.40 4.62 8.20
N LYS A 194 11.87 4.96 7.03
CA LYS A 194 10.85 6.01 6.89
C LYS A 194 9.60 5.69 7.73
N ALA A 195 9.17 4.44 7.72
CA ALA A 195 8.01 3.99 8.49
C ALA A 195 8.21 4.12 10.01
N LEU A 196 9.42 3.89 10.53
CA LEU A 196 9.73 4.17 11.94
C LEU A 196 9.50 5.64 12.30
N GLY A 197 9.74 6.55 11.35
CA GLY A 197 9.53 7.98 11.52
C GLY A 197 8.06 8.38 11.68
N TYR A 198 7.11 7.51 11.40
CA TYR A 198 5.67 7.77 11.58
C TYR A 198 5.26 7.78 13.06
N PHE A 199 6.04 7.20 13.96
CA PHE A 199 5.68 6.96 15.34
C PHE A 199 6.61 7.69 16.32
N ASP A 200 6.06 8.09 17.48
CA ASP A 200 6.86 8.72 18.54
C ASP A 200 7.79 7.71 19.22
N ASN A 201 7.27 6.48 19.46
CA ASN A 201 8.00 5.38 20.08
C ASN A 201 7.89 4.11 19.22
N PRO A 202 8.53 4.08 18.03
CA PRO A 202 8.42 2.96 17.12
C PRO A 202 8.99 1.68 17.74
N ARG A 203 8.31 0.57 17.47
CA ARG A 203 8.72 -0.79 17.82
C ARG A 203 8.88 -1.60 16.54
N TRP A 204 9.68 -2.63 16.57
CA TRP A 204 9.88 -3.54 15.44
C TRP A 204 10.34 -4.91 15.91
N PRO A 205 10.11 -5.98 15.14
CA PRO A 205 10.70 -7.29 15.40
C PRO A 205 12.23 -7.23 15.29
N LYS A 206 12.91 -7.88 16.23
CA LYS A 206 14.39 -7.96 16.19
C LYS A 206 14.88 -8.56 14.88
N GLN A 207 14.16 -9.55 14.36
CA GLN A 207 14.47 -10.21 13.09
C GLN A 207 14.50 -9.24 11.92
N ASP A 208 13.52 -8.34 11.80
CA ASP A 208 13.43 -7.35 10.72
C ASP A 208 14.67 -6.45 10.73
N PHE A 209 15.07 -5.97 11.92
CA PHE A 209 16.26 -5.13 12.04
C PHE A 209 17.55 -5.85 11.67
N GLU A 210 17.70 -7.12 12.04
CA GLU A 210 18.86 -7.94 11.65
C GLU A 210 18.90 -8.19 10.14
N ILE A 211 17.73 -8.38 9.50
CA ILE A 211 17.63 -8.47 8.03
C ILE A 211 18.06 -7.15 7.39
N ILE A 212 17.52 -6.02 7.86
CA ILE A 212 17.88 -4.68 7.39
C ILE A 212 19.39 -4.47 7.49
N LYS A 213 20.00 -4.75 8.66
CA LYS A 213 21.45 -4.59 8.86
C LYS A 213 22.28 -5.43 7.90
N ARG A 214 21.89 -6.68 7.68
CA ARG A 214 22.57 -7.59 6.74
C ARG A 214 22.57 -7.03 5.32
N HIS A 215 21.51 -6.37 4.92
CA HIS A 215 21.33 -5.87 3.57
C HIS A 215 21.76 -4.40 3.37
N MET A 216 22.27 -3.73 4.43
CA MET A 216 22.79 -2.35 4.32
C MET A 216 23.77 -2.12 3.15
N PRO A 217 24.69 -3.04 2.82
CA PRO A 217 25.61 -2.84 1.69
C PRO A 217 24.89 -2.65 0.34
N LEU A 218 23.65 -3.11 0.21
CA LEU A 218 22.86 -2.93 -1.01
C LEU A 218 22.50 -1.47 -1.27
N LEU A 219 22.51 -0.59 -0.25
CA LEU A 219 22.28 0.83 -0.41
C LEU A 219 23.27 1.47 -1.39
N ALA A 220 24.48 0.92 -1.52
CA ALA A 220 25.45 1.38 -2.52
C ALA A 220 24.92 1.26 -3.96
N LYS A 221 24.01 0.32 -4.25
CA LYS A 221 23.40 0.15 -5.57
C LYS A 221 22.43 1.26 -5.93
N ILE A 222 21.88 1.96 -4.94
CA ILE A 222 20.88 3.01 -5.11
C ILE A 222 21.40 4.40 -4.74
N LYS A 223 22.68 4.50 -4.36
CA LYS A 223 23.35 5.77 -4.07
C LYS A 223 23.28 6.73 -5.26
N GLY A 224 22.91 7.99 -5.01
CA GLY A 224 22.82 9.02 -6.04
C GLY A 224 21.62 8.89 -6.98
N LEU A 225 20.71 7.94 -6.76
CA LEU A 225 19.45 7.92 -7.48
C LEU A 225 18.49 8.97 -6.90
N GLU A 226 17.79 9.68 -7.78
CA GLU A 226 16.81 10.72 -7.38
C GLU A 226 15.76 10.20 -6.38
N LYS A 227 15.32 8.94 -6.55
CA LYS A 227 14.39 8.28 -5.63
C LYS A 227 15.00 8.16 -4.22
N THR A 228 16.29 7.80 -4.12
CA THR A 228 17.01 7.68 -2.84
C THR A 228 17.12 9.04 -2.14
N ASP A 229 17.47 10.09 -2.88
CA ASP A 229 17.59 11.44 -2.33
C ASP A 229 16.23 11.97 -1.85
N ARG A 230 15.15 11.67 -2.57
CA ARG A 230 13.78 11.99 -2.14
C ARG A 230 13.39 11.25 -0.86
N GLU A 231 13.70 9.96 -0.75
CA GLU A 231 13.40 9.17 0.46
C GLU A 231 14.22 9.67 1.67
N LEU A 232 15.53 9.93 1.52
CA LEU A 232 16.37 10.51 2.56
C LEU A 232 15.84 11.87 3.02
N SER A 233 15.51 12.76 2.07
CA SER A 233 14.92 14.05 2.36
C SER A 233 13.58 13.95 3.11
N SER A 234 12.78 12.94 2.76
CA SER A 234 11.50 12.64 3.43
C SER A 234 11.73 12.18 4.87
N ILE A 235 12.71 11.28 5.11
CA ILE A 235 13.08 10.83 6.45
C ILE A 235 13.58 12.01 7.28
N MET A 236 14.49 12.82 6.75
CA MET A 236 15.10 13.95 7.47
C MET A 236 14.06 15.01 7.89
N ARG A 237 13.08 15.29 7.03
CA ARG A 237 11.98 16.24 7.30
C ARG A 237 10.91 15.71 8.24
N GLY A 238 10.88 14.39 8.46
CA GLY A 238 9.95 13.76 9.39
C GLY A 238 10.15 14.23 10.84
N LYS A 239 9.07 14.18 11.65
CA LYS A 239 9.06 14.58 13.08
C LYS A 239 10.23 13.97 13.87
N ASN A 240 10.61 12.73 13.58
CA ASN A 240 11.69 11.98 14.22
C ASN A 240 12.93 11.82 13.34
N GLY A 241 13.07 12.62 12.28
CA GLY A 241 14.06 12.44 11.22
C GLY A 241 15.49 12.29 11.74
N GLN A 242 15.93 13.17 12.65
CA GLN A 242 17.28 13.08 13.24
C GLN A 242 17.52 11.76 13.99
N LYS A 243 16.51 11.29 14.75
CA LYS A 243 16.58 10.02 15.48
C LYS A 243 16.73 8.85 14.51
N ILE A 244 15.94 8.85 13.42
CA ILE A 244 15.97 7.80 12.41
C ILE A 244 17.29 7.82 11.64
N ILE A 245 17.80 8.98 11.23
CA ILE A 245 19.11 9.08 10.56
C ILE A 245 20.24 8.56 11.46
N ARG A 246 20.25 8.90 12.75
CA ARG A 246 21.25 8.34 13.68
C ARG A 246 21.15 6.81 13.77
N MET A 247 19.93 6.27 13.77
CA MET A 247 19.71 4.83 13.77
C MET A 247 20.20 4.18 12.47
N MET A 248 19.95 4.80 11.31
CA MET A 248 20.48 4.35 10.02
C MET A 248 22.02 4.32 10.03
N CYS A 249 22.67 5.39 10.50
CA CYS A 249 24.13 5.44 10.63
C CYS A 249 24.65 4.37 11.60
N SER A 250 23.99 4.17 12.76
CA SER A 250 24.37 3.12 13.72
C SER A 250 24.22 1.70 13.15
N ALA A 251 23.34 1.53 12.16
CA ALA A 251 23.21 0.29 11.40
C ALA A 251 24.19 0.18 10.22
N GLY A 252 25.00 1.22 9.97
CA GLY A 252 26.06 1.23 8.97
C GLY A 252 25.67 1.85 7.62
N ALA A 253 24.55 2.57 7.53
CA ALA A 253 24.10 3.22 6.29
C ALA A 253 25.08 4.30 5.77
N ASP A 254 25.76 5.00 6.68
CA ASP A 254 26.75 6.05 6.39
C ASP A 254 27.93 5.59 5.52
N LYS A 255 28.18 4.28 5.47
CA LYS A 255 29.21 3.68 4.62
C LYS A 255 28.80 3.53 3.16
N TYR A 256 27.51 3.59 2.89
CA TYR A 256 26.93 3.19 1.60
C TYR A 256 26.08 4.28 0.93
N LEU A 257 25.63 5.29 1.68
CA LEU A 257 24.89 6.47 1.22
C LEU A 257 25.74 7.77 1.27
#